data_8d34164ae5766b3882cd969322d29c57
#
_entry.id   8d34164ae5766b3882cd969322d29c57
#
_cell.length_a   1.000
_cell.length_b   1.000
_cell.length_c   1.000
_cell.angle_alpha   90.00
_cell.angle_beta   90.00
_cell.angle_gamma   90.00
#
_symmetry.space_group_name_H-M   'P 1'
#
loop_
_entity.id
_entity.type
_entity.pdbx_description
1 polymer ?
#
loop_
_entity_poly.entity_id
_entity_poly.type
_entity_poly.pdbx_seq_one_letter_code
_entity_poly.pdbx_strand_id
1 'polypeptide(L)'
;NSTLPALADTVAQCANALVHIDEFKNTIDIDKREFLKGLWDGAGRNRMNMDKDKKREVTRVDCGVILSGQEMATADIALFSRFIFLRYNKSEFSAEAKQNFKRLRDTRKLGCTHLTLEILKHRDYFAINFREAFNRAYNDIQEILDNAVVEDRILLNWVIPLAAFGCLQLRIDVPFNYMELCKLAAAGILEQNKELKHNNEIAVFWDIVGYLRQEGQVV
;
A
#
# COMPACT_ATOMS: atom_id res chain seq x y z
N ASN A 1 -16.21 12.02 2.89
CA ASN A 1 -15.89 12.52 4.25
C ASN A 1 -16.35 11.54 5.32
N SER A 2 -15.72 10.35 5.38
CA SER A 2 -16.01 9.40 6.46
C SER A 2 -15.39 9.88 7.78
N THR A 3 -16.10 9.70 8.89
CA THR A 3 -15.51 9.91 10.22
C THR A 3 -14.53 8.78 10.53
N LEU A 4 -13.54 9.01 11.42
CA LEU A 4 -12.62 7.97 11.85
C LEU A 4 -13.33 6.71 12.40
N PRO A 5 -14.37 6.81 13.25
CA PRO A 5 -15.11 5.64 13.70
C PRO A 5 -15.72 4.83 12.56
N ALA A 6 -16.38 5.47 11.60
CA ALA A 6 -17.00 4.80 10.47
C ALA A 6 -15.96 4.09 9.58
N LEU A 7 -14.79 4.72 9.38
CA LEU A 7 -13.68 4.12 8.65
C LEU A 7 -13.15 2.88 9.38
N ALA A 8 -12.93 2.99 10.68
CA ALA A 8 -12.44 1.89 11.52
C ALA A 8 -13.42 0.69 11.53
N ASP A 9 -14.72 0.96 11.63
CA ASP A 9 -15.75 -0.07 11.58
C ASP A 9 -15.81 -0.77 10.21
N THR A 10 -15.67 0.00 9.11
CA THR A 10 -15.62 -0.56 7.75
C THR A 10 -14.42 -1.49 7.57
N VAL A 11 -13.25 -1.05 8.00
CA VAL A 11 -12.01 -1.84 7.91
C VAL A 11 -12.10 -3.11 8.77
N ALA A 12 -12.68 -3.01 9.97
CA ALA A 12 -12.85 -4.13 10.89
C ALA A 12 -13.81 -5.22 10.37
N GLN A 13 -14.82 -4.82 9.59
CA GLN A 13 -15.79 -5.75 9.00
C GLN A 13 -15.25 -6.48 7.76
N CYS A 14 -14.14 -6.01 7.19
CA CYS A 14 -13.55 -6.57 5.97
C CYS A 14 -12.39 -7.51 6.32
N ALA A 15 -12.67 -8.77 6.63
CA ALA A 15 -11.62 -9.77 6.81
C ALA A 15 -11.23 -10.43 5.47
N ASN A 16 -9.93 -10.54 5.20
CA ASN A 16 -9.37 -11.15 3.98
C ASN A 16 -9.89 -10.54 2.66
N ALA A 17 -10.24 -9.26 2.67
CA ALA A 17 -10.72 -8.50 1.53
C ALA A 17 -9.93 -7.20 1.36
N LEU A 18 -10.23 -6.44 0.30
CA LEU A 18 -9.63 -5.12 0.05
C LEU A 18 -10.63 -4.02 0.40
N VAL A 19 -10.20 -3.06 1.18
CA VAL A 19 -10.94 -1.82 1.43
C VAL A 19 -10.34 -0.71 0.56
N HIS A 20 -11.16 -0.06 -0.25
CA HIS A 20 -10.74 1.08 -1.05
C HIS A 20 -11.19 2.38 -0.38
N ILE A 21 -10.22 3.25 -0.10
CA ILE A 21 -10.43 4.59 0.42
C ILE A 21 -10.03 5.57 -0.68
N ASP A 22 -11.01 6.28 -1.20
CA ASP A 22 -10.83 7.24 -2.29
C ASP A 22 -10.66 8.68 -1.79
N GLU A 23 -10.15 9.55 -2.66
CA GLU A 23 -9.93 10.98 -2.41
C GLU A 23 -8.98 11.28 -1.24
N PHE A 24 -7.89 10.50 -1.15
CA PHE A 24 -6.82 10.80 -0.19
C PHE A 24 -6.24 12.19 -0.44
N LYS A 25 -6.04 12.97 0.64
CA LYS A 25 -5.38 14.29 0.63
C LYS A 25 -4.39 14.38 1.78
N ASN A 26 -3.31 15.11 1.59
CA ASN A 26 -2.32 15.37 2.64
C ASN A 26 -2.88 16.19 3.84
N THR A 27 -4.03 16.84 3.65
CA THR A 27 -4.73 17.64 4.68
C THR A 27 -5.67 16.82 5.56
N ILE A 28 -5.62 15.47 5.50
CA ILE A 28 -6.42 14.63 6.40
C ILE A 28 -6.03 14.85 7.86
N ASP A 29 -7.00 14.69 8.77
CA ASP A 29 -6.81 14.81 10.21
C ASP A 29 -5.67 13.90 10.71
N ILE A 30 -4.93 14.34 11.70
CA ILE A 30 -3.82 13.60 12.33
C ILE A 30 -4.30 12.22 12.82
N ASP A 31 -5.47 12.15 13.46
CA ASP A 31 -6.02 10.89 13.98
C ASP A 31 -6.28 9.86 12.87
N LYS A 32 -6.78 10.30 11.71
CA LYS A 32 -6.96 9.41 10.55
C LYS A 32 -5.62 8.95 9.98
N ARG A 33 -4.62 9.83 9.97
CA ARG A 33 -3.27 9.51 9.51
C ARG A 33 -2.62 8.47 10.41
N GLU A 34 -2.70 8.65 11.72
CA GLU A 34 -2.20 7.66 12.70
C GLU A 34 -2.94 6.33 12.59
N PHE A 35 -4.25 6.35 12.36
CA PHE A 35 -5.03 5.15 12.09
C PHE A 35 -4.53 4.42 10.84
N LEU A 36 -4.30 5.11 9.72
CA LEU A 36 -3.78 4.53 8.50
C LEU A 36 -2.38 3.90 8.70
N LYS A 37 -1.52 4.52 9.50
CA LYS A 37 -0.22 3.92 9.87
C LYS A 37 -0.40 2.65 10.68
N GLY A 38 -1.34 2.62 11.61
CA GLY A 38 -1.68 1.45 12.42
C GLY A 38 -2.18 0.27 11.60
N LEU A 39 -2.85 0.50 10.47
CA LEU A 39 -3.34 -0.58 9.60
C LEU A 39 -2.21 -1.46 9.06
N TRP A 40 -1.05 -0.87 8.78
CA TRP A 40 0.12 -1.61 8.33
C TRP A 40 0.63 -2.58 9.41
N ASP A 41 0.52 -2.21 10.67
CA ASP A 41 0.89 -3.04 11.83
C ASP A 41 -0.21 -4.07 12.19
N GLY A 42 -1.29 -4.15 11.41
CA GLY A 42 -2.48 -4.96 11.74
C GLY A 42 -3.25 -4.44 12.96
N ALA A 43 -2.91 -3.25 13.41
CA ALA A 43 -3.54 -2.60 14.55
C ALA A 43 -4.73 -1.74 14.07
N GLY A 44 -5.92 -2.14 14.46
CA GLY A 44 -7.11 -1.32 14.32
C GLY A 44 -7.25 -0.30 15.45
N ARG A 45 -8.46 0.17 15.65
CA ARG A 45 -8.77 1.16 16.67
C ARG A 45 -8.72 0.54 18.06
N ASN A 46 -7.97 1.17 18.96
CA ASN A 46 -8.01 0.88 20.39
C ASN A 46 -9.13 1.70 21.03
N ARG A 47 -10.16 1.06 21.56
CA ARG A 47 -11.25 1.70 22.30
C ARG A 47 -11.22 1.24 23.74
N MET A 48 -11.24 2.19 24.69
CA MET A 48 -11.54 1.87 26.10
C MET A 48 -13.06 1.81 26.23
N ASN A 49 -13.59 0.65 26.64
CA ASN A 49 -15.00 0.53 26.99
C ASN A 49 -15.29 1.42 28.21
N MET A 50 -16.37 2.19 28.13
CA MET A 50 -16.82 3.01 29.24
C MET A 50 -17.52 2.18 30.35
N ASP A 51 -17.66 0.88 30.17
CA ASP A 51 -18.19 -0.02 31.18
C ASP A 51 -17.28 -0.15 32.39
N LYS A 52 -17.85 -0.54 33.53
CA LYS A 52 -17.17 -0.64 34.84
C LYS A 52 -15.86 -1.42 34.82
N ASP A 53 -15.68 -2.32 33.85
CA ASP A 53 -14.49 -3.17 33.73
C ASP A 53 -13.33 -2.54 32.96
N LYS A 54 -13.49 -1.35 32.37
CA LYS A 54 -12.46 -0.62 31.60
C LYS A 54 -11.60 -1.49 30.68
N LYS A 55 -12.19 -2.54 30.10
CA LYS A 55 -11.48 -3.44 29.19
C LYS A 55 -11.14 -2.71 27.90
N ARG A 56 -9.88 -2.86 27.48
CA ARG A 56 -9.41 -2.33 26.22
C ARG A 56 -9.85 -3.26 25.09
N GLU A 57 -10.71 -2.80 24.22
CA GLU A 57 -11.11 -3.51 23.02
C GLU A 57 -10.17 -3.11 21.87
N VAL A 58 -9.43 -4.09 21.37
CA VAL A 58 -8.54 -3.92 20.21
C VAL A 58 -9.22 -4.54 18.99
N THR A 59 -9.63 -3.72 18.06
CA THR A 59 -10.17 -4.20 16.78
C THR A 59 -9.01 -4.65 15.91
N ARG A 60 -8.94 -5.92 15.54
CA ARG A 60 -7.95 -6.42 14.58
C ARG A 60 -8.30 -5.96 13.17
N VAL A 61 -7.27 -5.78 12.35
CA VAL A 61 -7.37 -5.47 10.94
C VAL A 61 -6.74 -6.61 10.14
N ASP A 62 -7.59 -7.35 9.44
CA ASP A 62 -7.20 -8.49 8.62
C ASP A 62 -7.56 -8.25 7.14
N CYS A 63 -7.44 -7.01 6.66
CA CYS A 63 -7.75 -6.62 5.27
C CYS A 63 -6.59 -5.87 4.64
N GLY A 64 -6.50 -5.93 3.31
CA GLY A 64 -5.66 -5.01 2.54
C GLY A 64 -6.37 -3.67 2.36
N VAL A 65 -5.59 -2.59 2.25
CA VAL A 65 -6.14 -1.24 2.03
C VAL A 65 -5.55 -0.64 0.77
N ILE A 66 -6.41 -0.10 -0.09
CA ILE A 66 -6.03 0.68 -1.26
C ILE A 66 -6.44 2.12 -1.01
N LEU A 67 -5.49 3.04 -1.11
CA LEU A 67 -5.75 4.47 -1.11
C LEU A 67 -5.64 4.99 -2.54
N SER A 68 -6.59 5.81 -2.98
CA SER A 68 -6.47 6.55 -4.23
C SER A 68 -6.68 8.04 -3.99
N GLY A 69 -6.00 8.88 -4.76
CA GLY A 69 -6.07 10.33 -4.65
C GLY A 69 -5.22 11.03 -5.68
N GLN A 70 -5.26 12.34 -5.68
CA GLN A 70 -4.47 13.18 -6.59
C GLN A 70 -3.14 13.63 -5.95
N GLU A 71 -2.98 13.41 -4.65
CA GLU A 71 -1.81 13.82 -3.88
C GLU A 71 -1.03 12.60 -3.40
N MET A 72 0.30 12.72 -3.37
CA MET A 72 1.16 11.76 -2.70
C MET A 72 1.10 11.95 -1.19
N ALA A 73 1.20 10.87 -0.41
CA ALA A 73 1.22 10.92 1.06
C ALA A 73 2.55 11.47 1.62
N THR A 74 3.12 12.51 1.00
CA THR A 74 4.45 13.06 1.33
C THR A 74 4.47 13.94 2.58
N ALA A 75 3.31 14.41 3.03
CA ALA A 75 3.21 15.17 4.28
C ALA A 75 3.52 14.33 5.54
N ASP A 76 3.57 12.99 5.41
CA ASP A 76 3.94 12.08 6.48
C ASP A 76 4.83 10.96 5.91
N ILE A 77 6.13 11.09 6.10
CA ILE A 77 7.16 10.15 5.62
C ILE A 77 6.92 8.74 6.19
N ALA A 78 6.48 8.65 7.45
CA ALA A 78 6.21 7.38 8.10
C ALA A 78 4.99 6.68 7.50
N LEU A 79 3.98 7.42 7.06
CA LEU A 79 2.85 6.87 6.31
C LEU A 79 3.28 6.47 4.90
N PHE A 80 4.03 7.32 4.20
CA PHE A 80 4.48 7.06 2.83
C PHE A 80 5.33 5.79 2.71
N SER A 81 6.19 5.50 3.70
CA SER A 81 6.98 4.26 3.71
C SER A 81 6.18 2.98 3.94
N ARG A 82 4.91 3.09 4.37
CA ARG A 82 4.01 1.95 4.62
C ARG A 82 3.16 1.52 3.43
N PHE A 83 3.25 2.23 2.32
CA PHE A 83 2.52 1.93 1.08
C PHE A 83 3.41 1.31 0.03
N ILE A 84 2.78 0.60 -0.91
CA ILE A 84 3.26 0.46 -2.28
C ILE A 84 2.73 1.69 -3.03
N PHE A 85 3.61 2.54 -3.49
CA PHE A 85 3.23 3.74 -4.21
C PHE A 85 3.19 3.48 -5.72
N LEU A 86 2.02 3.65 -6.33
CA LEU A 86 1.81 3.52 -7.76
C LEU A 86 1.39 4.85 -8.34
N ARG A 87 2.18 5.38 -9.28
CA ARG A 87 1.86 6.62 -9.98
C ARG A 87 1.24 6.32 -11.33
N TYR A 88 0.08 6.88 -11.58
CA TYR A 88 -0.59 6.81 -12.87
C TYR A 88 -0.59 8.19 -13.51
N ASN A 89 0.08 8.30 -14.64
CA ASN A 89 0.05 9.53 -15.45
C ASN A 89 -1.15 9.49 -16.38
N LYS A 90 -1.68 10.68 -16.67
CA LYS A 90 -2.75 10.81 -17.66
C LYS A 90 -2.19 10.41 -19.04
N SER A 91 -2.68 9.31 -19.58
CA SER A 91 -2.33 8.89 -20.94
C SER A 91 -3.10 9.72 -21.97
N GLU A 92 -2.54 9.83 -23.19
CA GLU A 92 -3.29 10.38 -24.31
C GLU A 92 -4.51 9.51 -24.60
N PHE A 93 -5.65 10.15 -24.82
CA PHE A 93 -6.88 9.46 -25.15
C PHE A 93 -6.85 9.00 -26.61
N SER A 94 -6.55 7.73 -26.83
CA SER A 94 -6.72 7.09 -28.14
C SER A 94 -8.11 6.45 -28.25
N ALA A 95 -8.56 6.25 -29.48
CA ALA A 95 -9.80 5.53 -29.76
C ALA A 95 -9.73 4.09 -29.22
N GLU A 96 -8.58 3.45 -29.33
CA GLU A 96 -8.30 2.11 -28.80
C GLU A 96 -8.38 2.07 -27.26
N ALA A 97 -7.75 3.01 -26.56
CA ALA A 97 -7.82 3.12 -25.11
C ALA A 97 -9.28 3.26 -24.64
N LYS A 98 -10.08 4.07 -25.33
CA LYS A 98 -11.51 4.23 -25.05
C LYS A 98 -12.30 2.96 -25.26
N GLN A 99 -12.00 2.19 -26.31
CA GLN A 99 -12.63 0.90 -26.58
C GLN A 99 -12.25 -0.14 -25.50
N ASN A 100 -10.99 -0.23 -25.13
CA ASN A 100 -10.50 -1.12 -24.10
C ASN A 100 -11.13 -0.80 -22.73
N PHE A 101 -11.23 0.49 -22.38
CA PHE A 101 -11.94 0.91 -21.17
C PHE A 101 -13.43 0.53 -21.19
N LYS A 102 -14.11 0.66 -22.34
CA LYS A 102 -15.49 0.21 -22.48
C LYS A 102 -15.61 -1.30 -22.27
N ARG A 103 -14.72 -2.09 -22.87
CA ARG A 103 -14.69 -3.55 -22.69
C ARG A 103 -14.49 -3.93 -21.22
N LEU A 104 -13.53 -3.30 -20.53
CA LEU A 104 -13.28 -3.52 -19.10
C LEU A 104 -14.52 -3.20 -18.26
N ARG A 105 -15.17 -2.07 -18.51
CA ARG A 105 -16.41 -1.68 -17.84
C ARG A 105 -17.55 -2.66 -18.06
N ASP A 106 -17.69 -3.18 -19.26
CA ASP A 106 -18.75 -4.13 -19.59
C ASP A 106 -18.47 -5.52 -18.97
N THR A 107 -17.19 -5.96 -18.94
CA THR A 107 -16.76 -7.16 -18.21
C THR A 107 -17.04 -7.02 -16.71
N ARG A 108 -16.75 -5.86 -16.12
CA ARG A 108 -17.03 -5.59 -14.71
C ARG A 108 -18.51 -5.73 -14.36
N LYS A 109 -19.44 -5.34 -15.26
CA LYS A 109 -20.90 -5.49 -15.05
C LYS A 109 -21.34 -6.94 -14.97
N LEU A 110 -20.63 -7.85 -15.63
CA LEU A 110 -20.90 -9.29 -15.57
C LEU A 110 -20.46 -9.91 -14.22
N GLY A 111 -19.65 -9.19 -13.46
CA GLY A 111 -19.09 -9.65 -12.20
C GLY A 111 -17.81 -10.47 -12.37
N CYS A 112 -16.88 -10.32 -11.42
CA CYS A 112 -15.59 -11.00 -11.42
C CYS A 112 -15.41 -11.95 -10.21
N THR A 113 -16.48 -12.23 -9.48
CA THR A 113 -16.45 -13.07 -8.26
C THR A 113 -15.87 -14.48 -8.55
N HIS A 114 -16.09 -15.02 -9.74
CA HIS A 114 -15.52 -16.31 -10.14
C HIS A 114 -13.99 -16.33 -10.11
N LEU A 115 -13.31 -15.20 -10.41
CA LEU A 115 -11.85 -15.09 -10.32
C LEU A 115 -11.38 -15.21 -8.85
N THR A 116 -12.07 -14.53 -7.95
CA THR A 116 -11.78 -14.62 -6.51
C THR A 116 -12.00 -16.04 -6.00
N LEU A 117 -13.09 -16.69 -6.39
CA LEU A 117 -13.38 -18.06 -6.00
C LEU A 117 -12.33 -19.04 -6.54
N GLU A 118 -11.84 -18.82 -7.77
CA GLU A 118 -10.78 -19.65 -8.35
C GLU A 118 -9.48 -19.52 -7.54
N ILE A 119 -9.08 -18.32 -7.17
CA ILE A 119 -7.90 -18.08 -6.32
C ILE A 119 -8.07 -18.74 -4.94
N LEU A 120 -9.24 -18.63 -4.33
CA LEU A 120 -9.54 -19.19 -3.00
C LEU A 120 -9.46 -20.72 -2.95
N LYS A 121 -9.67 -21.44 -4.06
CA LYS A 121 -9.45 -22.90 -4.14
C LYS A 121 -8.01 -23.31 -3.82
N HIS A 122 -7.06 -22.38 -3.98
CA HIS A 122 -5.65 -22.64 -3.75
C HIS A 122 -5.15 -22.14 -2.37
N ARG A 123 -6.06 -21.77 -1.46
CA ARG A 123 -5.72 -21.21 -0.16
C ARG A 123 -4.71 -22.06 0.62
N ASP A 124 -4.93 -23.37 0.68
CA ASP A 124 -4.05 -24.29 1.42
C ASP A 124 -2.64 -24.33 0.80
N TYR A 125 -2.57 -24.27 -0.52
CA TYR A 125 -1.30 -24.18 -1.23
C TYR A 125 -0.54 -22.92 -0.87
N PHE A 126 -1.22 -21.77 -0.82
CA PHE A 126 -0.61 -20.51 -0.38
C PHE A 126 -0.13 -20.60 1.06
N ALA A 127 -0.93 -21.13 1.97
CA ALA A 127 -0.58 -21.25 3.38
C ALA A 127 0.72 -22.06 3.60
N ILE A 128 0.93 -23.11 2.81
CA ILE A 128 2.11 -23.98 2.90
C ILE A 128 3.34 -23.34 2.23
N ASN A 129 3.18 -22.72 1.05
CA ASN A 129 4.30 -22.36 0.18
C ASN A 129 4.65 -20.87 0.23
N PHE A 130 3.86 -20.01 0.90
CA PHE A 130 4.06 -18.57 0.89
C PHE A 130 5.41 -18.16 1.45
N ARG A 131 5.88 -18.81 2.51
CA ARG A 131 7.18 -18.48 3.13
C ARG A 131 8.36 -18.71 2.16
N GLU A 132 8.32 -19.80 1.42
CA GLU A 132 9.36 -20.08 0.41
C GLU A 132 9.28 -19.09 -0.75
N ALA A 133 8.05 -18.82 -1.23
CA ALA A 133 7.82 -17.82 -2.27
C ALA A 133 8.26 -16.41 -1.83
N PHE A 134 8.06 -16.06 -0.56
CA PHE A 134 8.52 -14.79 0.00
C PHE A 134 10.06 -14.69 -0.02
N ASN A 135 10.76 -15.72 0.46
CA ASN A 135 12.23 -15.74 0.44
C ASN A 135 12.77 -15.65 -0.99
N ARG A 136 12.14 -16.35 -1.94
CA ARG A 136 12.50 -16.26 -3.36
C ARG A 136 12.30 -14.84 -3.90
N ALA A 137 11.10 -14.25 -3.71
CA ALA A 137 10.81 -12.90 -4.17
C ALA A 137 11.74 -11.85 -3.56
N TYR A 138 12.09 -12.02 -2.28
CA TYR A 138 13.05 -11.14 -1.61
C TYR A 138 14.43 -11.22 -2.27
N ASN A 139 14.94 -12.43 -2.51
CA ASN A 139 16.25 -12.63 -3.15
C ASN A 139 16.26 -12.11 -4.60
N ASP A 140 15.21 -12.41 -5.37
CA ASP A 140 15.09 -11.97 -6.77
C ASP A 140 15.08 -10.42 -6.86
N ILE A 141 14.39 -9.74 -5.95
CA ILE A 141 14.38 -8.28 -5.90
C ILE A 141 15.74 -7.74 -5.45
N GLN A 142 16.38 -8.33 -4.44
CA GLN A 142 17.71 -7.91 -4.00
C GLN A 142 18.75 -8.04 -5.12
N GLU A 143 18.70 -9.11 -5.89
CA GLU A 143 19.58 -9.30 -7.04
C GLU A 143 19.37 -8.21 -8.11
N ILE A 144 18.11 -7.86 -8.41
CA ILE A 144 17.77 -6.80 -9.38
C ILE A 144 18.20 -5.42 -8.86
N LEU A 145 18.10 -5.17 -7.56
CA LEU A 145 18.48 -3.89 -6.94
C LEU A 145 20.01 -3.69 -6.89
N ASP A 146 20.80 -4.72 -7.10
CA ASP A 146 22.27 -4.68 -7.20
C ASP A 146 22.94 -3.78 -6.14
N ASN A 147 22.73 -4.11 -4.86
CA ASN A 147 23.27 -3.39 -3.71
C ASN A 147 22.74 -1.94 -3.51
N ALA A 148 21.69 -1.54 -4.20
CA ALA A 148 21.05 -0.26 -3.91
C ALA A 148 20.53 -0.21 -2.47
N VAL A 149 20.90 0.86 -1.73
CA VAL A 149 20.40 1.06 -0.36
C VAL A 149 18.99 1.60 -0.40
N VAL A 150 18.05 0.76 0.02
CA VAL A 150 16.61 1.07 0.06
C VAL A 150 16.07 0.86 1.48
N GLU A 151 14.97 1.54 1.79
CA GLU A 151 14.25 1.39 3.06
C GLU A 151 13.62 -0.01 3.15
N ASP A 152 13.95 -0.78 4.19
CA ASP A 152 13.51 -2.17 4.37
C ASP A 152 11.98 -2.30 4.30
N ARG A 153 11.25 -1.34 4.85
CA ARG A 153 9.80 -1.35 4.87
C ARG A 153 9.22 -1.24 3.46
N ILE A 154 9.77 -0.37 2.62
CA ILE A 154 9.37 -0.24 1.22
C ILE A 154 9.64 -1.55 0.49
N LEU A 155 10.83 -2.12 0.66
CA LEU A 155 11.20 -3.40 0.06
C LEU A 155 10.19 -4.50 0.45
N LEU A 156 9.93 -4.68 1.74
CA LEU A 156 9.02 -5.70 2.24
C LEU A 156 7.59 -5.54 1.72
N ASN A 157 7.09 -4.31 1.60
CA ASN A 157 5.77 -4.04 1.04
C ASN A 157 5.63 -4.57 -0.39
N TRP A 158 6.66 -4.43 -1.22
CA TRP A 158 6.65 -4.90 -2.60
C TRP A 158 6.88 -6.42 -2.70
N VAL A 159 7.68 -7.00 -1.81
CA VAL A 159 7.97 -8.44 -1.80
C VAL A 159 6.71 -9.28 -1.51
N ILE A 160 5.82 -8.82 -0.61
CA ILE A 160 4.61 -9.55 -0.23
C ILE A 160 3.70 -9.89 -1.42
N PRO A 161 3.25 -8.92 -2.26
CA PRO A 161 2.41 -9.23 -3.42
C PRO A 161 3.16 -10.03 -4.49
N LEU A 162 4.48 -9.85 -4.65
CA LEU A 162 5.28 -10.67 -5.56
C LEU A 162 5.33 -12.13 -5.11
N ALA A 163 5.51 -12.38 -3.82
CA ALA A 163 5.46 -13.72 -3.25
C ALA A 163 4.09 -14.39 -3.49
N ALA A 164 3.01 -13.64 -3.25
CA ALA A 164 1.65 -14.11 -3.52
C ALA A 164 1.46 -14.43 -5.01
N PHE A 165 1.94 -13.56 -5.90
CA PHE A 165 1.93 -13.81 -7.34
C PHE A 165 2.77 -15.03 -7.72
N GLY A 166 3.94 -15.21 -7.10
CA GLY A 166 4.80 -16.37 -7.29
C GLY A 166 4.11 -17.69 -6.95
N CYS A 167 3.26 -17.70 -5.90
CA CYS A 167 2.39 -18.84 -5.60
C CYS A 167 1.28 -19.00 -6.64
N LEU A 168 0.65 -17.89 -7.06
CA LEU A 168 -0.51 -17.90 -7.94
C LEU A 168 -0.19 -18.47 -9.34
N GLN A 169 0.88 -18.02 -9.97
CA GLN A 169 1.29 -18.41 -11.32
C GLN A 169 1.58 -19.92 -11.46
N LEU A 170 1.86 -20.61 -10.35
CA LEU A 170 2.06 -22.07 -10.34
C LEU A 170 0.74 -22.85 -10.32
N ARG A 171 -0.39 -22.16 -10.16
CA ARG A 171 -1.71 -22.76 -10.01
C ARG A 171 -2.73 -22.29 -11.03
N ILE A 172 -2.58 -21.06 -11.49
CA ILE A 172 -3.50 -20.41 -12.43
C ILE A 172 -2.65 -19.82 -13.56
N ASP A 173 -3.06 -20.06 -14.79
CA ASP A 173 -2.47 -19.39 -15.95
C ASP A 173 -2.87 -17.91 -15.94
N VAL A 174 -1.86 -17.04 -15.81
CA VAL A 174 -2.03 -15.59 -15.75
C VAL A 174 -1.20 -14.92 -16.83
N PRO A 175 -1.70 -13.86 -17.48
CA PRO A 175 -1.04 -13.23 -18.63
C PRO A 175 0.12 -12.28 -18.20
N PHE A 176 0.80 -12.57 -17.10
CA PHE A 176 1.89 -11.75 -16.56
C PHE A 176 3.12 -12.61 -16.32
N ASN A 177 4.30 -12.05 -16.59
CA ASN A 177 5.56 -12.70 -16.31
C ASN A 177 6.10 -12.27 -14.95
N TYR A 178 6.47 -13.24 -14.11
CA TYR A 178 6.96 -12.98 -12.75
C TYR A 178 8.22 -12.09 -12.74
N MET A 179 9.19 -12.35 -13.62
CA MET A 179 10.44 -11.57 -13.66
C MET A 179 10.21 -10.13 -14.16
N GLU A 180 9.25 -9.93 -15.06
CA GLU A 180 8.85 -8.58 -15.47
C GLU A 180 8.21 -7.81 -14.32
N LEU A 181 7.37 -8.48 -13.52
CA LEU A 181 6.82 -7.89 -12.29
C LEU A 181 7.90 -7.58 -11.26
N CYS A 182 8.91 -8.43 -11.09
CA CYS A 182 10.05 -8.16 -10.23
C CYS A 182 10.83 -6.91 -10.69
N LYS A 183 11.09 -6.75 -11.99
CA LYS A 183 11.74 -5.55 -12.54
C LYS A 183 10.91 -4.29 -12.32
N LEU A 184 9.59 -4.37 -12.53
CA LEU A 184 8.67 -3.28 -12.27
C LEU A 184 8.66 -2.90 -10.78
N ALA A 185 8.64 -3.89 -9.90
CA ALA A 185 8.70 -3.68 -8.46
C ALA A 185 10.02 -3.03 -8.03
N ALA A 186 11.17 -3.50 -8.55
CA ALA A 186 12.46 -2.90 -8.26
C ALA A 186 12.53 -1.43 -8.70
N ALA A 187 11.99 -1.10 -9.88
CA ALA A 187 11.88 0.29 -10.34
C ALA A 187 10.99 1.12 -9.41
N GLY A 188 9.84 0.59 -8.98
CA GLY A 188 8.95 1.26 -8.03
C GLY A 188 9.58 1.47 -6.65
N ILE A 189 10.33 0.49 -6.15
CA ILE A 189 11.10 0.59 -4.89
C ILE A 189 12.12 1.73 -4.98
N LEU A 190 12.91 1.79 -6.06
CA LEU A 190 13.91 2.82 -6.26
C LEU A 190 13.29 4.23 -6.38
N GLU A 191 12.20 4.36 -7.14
CA GLU A 191 11.48 5.62 -7.27
C GLU A 191 10.92 6.07 -5.91
N GLN A 192 10.22 5.19 -5.19
CA GLN A 192 9.64 5.51 -3.90
C GLN A 192 10.70 5.85 -2.85
N ASN A 193 11.82 5.14 -2.84
CA ASN A 193 12.94 5.40 -1.93
C ASN A 193 13.62 6.75 -2.24
N LYS A 194 13.72 7.12 -3.51
CA LYS A 194 14.21 8.44 -3.93
C LYS A 194 13.30 9.57 -3.45
N GLU A 195 11.99 9.42 -3.63
CA GLU A 195 10.99 10.39 -3.15
C GLU A 195 11.01 10.52 -1.61
N LEU A 196 11.19 9.39 -0.90
CA LEU A 196 11.31 9.39 0.56
C LEU A 196 12.52 10.21 1.02
N LYS A 197 13.69 9.99 0.41
CA LYS A 197 14.93 10.72 0.73
C LYS A 197 14.77 12.22 0.42
N HIS A 198 14.23 12.55 -0.74
CA HIS A 198 14.04 13.96 -1.14
C HIS A 198 13.12 14.71 -0.18
N ASN A 199 11.99 14.11 0.22
CA ASN A 199 11.08 14.73 1.17
C ASN A 199 11.71 14.88 2.57
N ASN A 200 12.56 13.93 2.99
CA ASN A 200 13.29 14.04 4.25
C ASN A 200 14.31 15.18 4.22
N GLU A 201 15.07 15.34 3.13
CA GLU A 201 16.03 16.43 2.97
C GLU A 201 15.38 17.82 2.99
N ILE A 202 14.21 17.96 2.33
CA ILE A 202 13.44 19.20 2.36
C ILE A 202 12.94 19.51 3.78
N ALA A 203 12.45 18.51 4.52
CA ALA A 203 12.01 18.68 5.90
C ALA A 203 13.17 19.16 6.78
N VAL A 204 14.33 18.51 6.71
CA VAL A 204 15.55 18.90 7.43
C VAL A 204 15.99 20.31 7.06
N PHE A 205 15.94 20.68 5.77
CA PHE A 205 16.26 22.03 5.32
C PHE A 205 15.36 23.09 6.00
N TRP A 206 14.05 22.86 5.99
CA TRP A 206 13.11 23.81 6.60
C TRP A 206 13.22 23.87 8.13
N ASP A 207 13.56 22.76 8.79
CA ASP A 207 13.84 22.73 10.22
C ASP A 207 15.07 23.60 10.56
N ILE A 208 16.14 23.50 9.76
CA ILE A 208 17.35 24.32 9.89
C ILE A 208 17.00 25.81 9.67
N VAL A 209 16.25 26.15 8.62
CA VAL A 209 15.81 27.52 8.33
C VAL A 209 14.96 28.07 9.48
N GLY A 210 14.06 27.27 10.03
CA GLY A 210 13.21 27.63 11.17
C GLY A 210 14.04 27.93 12.42
N TYR A 211 15.04 27.09 12.72
CA TYR A 211 15.98 27.28 13.81
C TYR A 211 16.78 28.58 13.65
N LEU A 212 17.39 28.80 12.48
CA LEU A 212 18.18 30.00 12.19
C LEU A 212 17.35 31.29 12.27
N ARG A 213 16.06 31.23 11.91
CA ARG A 213 15.12 32.35 12.04
C ARG A 213 14.83 32.71 13.51
N GLN A 214 14.66 31.68 14.37
CA GLN A 214 14.44 31.88 15.80
C GLN A 214 15.67 32.50 16.51
N GLU A 215 16.85 32.14 16.05
CA GLU A 215 18.13 32.67 16.51
C GLU A 215 18.48 34.06 15.94
N GLY A 216 17.64 34.62 15.06
CA GLY A 216 17.88 35.95 14.44
C GLY A 216 19.05 35.97 13.43
N GLN A 217 19.49 34.81 12.96
CA GLN A 217 20.61 34.67 12.02
C GLN A 217 20.18 34.74 10.54
N VAL A 218 18.88 34.70 10.26
CA VAL A 218 18.29 34.84 8.90
C VAL A 218 17.11 35.79 8.97
N VAL A 219 17.16 36.88 8.16
CA VAL A 219 16.09 37.88 8.02
C VAL A 219 15.08 37.42 6.94
#